data_58818844a0f6b75f80362a6debde33d8
#
_entry.id   58818844a0f6b75f80362a6debde33d8
#
_cell.length_a   1.000
_cell.length_b   1.000
_cell.length_c   1.000
_cell.angle_alpha   90.00
_cell.angle_beta   90.00
_cell.angle_gamma   90.00
#
_symmetry.space_group_name_H-M   'P 1'
#
loop_
_entity.id
_entity.type
_entity.pdbx_description
1 polymer ?
#
loop_
_entity_poly.entity_id
_entity_poly.type
_entity_poly.pdbx_seq_one_letter_code
_entity_poly.pdbx_strand_id
1 'polypeptide(L)'
;MDQDIHDQLAGHLSVMGMGMPHREGLVEILKENFTEQEAQIALMLPTTNTPLKPVTIEALSGSSTLDRNFLADTLEYLAQRGLIYSGKTESGEVGYALHQAGFGFPQAFFWKGEDSPHARKMTKMVLKYFNREVTKEAFGGKKTKAYRYIPINRSLNPEVQAVLPHDQMDTVLDNATRFAVAHCPCRVEAGLMGRPCEHPLEVCLKFDEMADYLIDHGLGKEITREEARVIVRKAAEIGEGVAQHSRDQAQAARNHGG
;
A
#
# COMPACT_ATOMS: atom_id res chain seq x y z
N MET A 1 -13.74 18.39 -25.92
CA MET A 1 -12.44 18.57 -25.23
C MET A 1 -12.13 17.22 -24.60
N ASP A 2 -11.05 16.56 -25.04
CA ASP A 2 -10.63 15.32 -24.39
C ASP A 2 -10.29 15.63 -22.94
N GLN A 3 -10.86 14.86 -22.03
CA GLN A 3 -10.58 14.98 -20.61
C GLN A 3 -9.12 14.58 -20.37
N ASP A 4 -8.40 15.36 -19.55
CA ASP A 4 -7.01 15.08 -19.17
C ASP A 4 -6.88 13.63 -18.67
N ILE A 5 -5.91 12.89 -19.22
CA ILE A 5 -5.73 11.47 -18.91
C ILE A 5 -5.45 11.21 -17.42
N HIS A 6 -4.74 12.13 -16.75
CA HIS A 6 -4.47 12.02 -15.31
C HIS A 6 -5.72 12.30 -14.48
N ASP A 7 -6.62 13.15 -14.98
CA ASP A 7 -7.93 13.38 -14.36
C ASP A 7 -8.82 12.13 -14.50
N GLN A 8 -8.79 11.45 -15.66
CA GLN A 8 -9.44 10.17 -15.84
C GLN A 8 -8.87 9.10 -14.88
N LEU A 9 -7.53 9.03 -14.74
CA LEU A 9 -6.89 8.09 -13.82
C LEU A 9 -7.24 8.40 -12.35
N ALA A 10 -7.36 9.68 -11.97
CA ALA A 10 -7.82 10.06 -10.64
C ALA A 10 -9.25 9.60 -10.37
N GLY A 11 -10.14 9.77 -11.36
CA GLY A 11 -11.50 9.24 -11.32
C GLY A 11 -11.53 7.71 -11.17
N HIS A 12 -10.70 7.02 -11.94
CA HIS A 12 -10.57 5.56 -11.92
C HIS A 12 -10.08 5.05 -10.56
N LEU A 13 -9.09 5.68 -9.96
CA LEU A 13 -8.61 5.33 -8.61
C LEU A 13 -9.64 5.61 -7.51
N SER A 14 -10.54 6.58 -7.71
CA SER A 14 -11.51 6.99 -6.69
C SER A 14 -12.63 5.98 -6.44
N VAL A 15 -12.94 5.13 -7.42
CA VAL A 15 -14.02 4.13 -7.33
C VAL A 15 -13.60 2.80 -6.74
N MET A 16 -12.32 2.62 -6.42
CA MET A 16 -11.81 1.41 -5.79
C MET A 16 -12.35 1.25 -4.36
N GLY A 17 -12.27 0.04 -3.81
CA GLY A 17 -12.78 -0.28 -2.47
C GLY A 17 -12.22 0.62 -1.35
N MET A 18 -10.92 0.92 -1.38
CA MET A 18 -10.28 2.00 -0.65
C MET A 18 -9.68 2.97 -1.66
N GLY A 19 -10.56 3.68 -2.37
CA GLY A 19 -10.18 4.61 -3.40
C GLY A 19 -9.60 5.89 -2.83
N MET A 20 -8.87 6.58 -3.67
CA MET A 20 -8.36 7.91 -3.37
C MET A 20 -9.38 8.94 -3.88
N PRO A 21 -10.00 9.77 -3.00
CA PRO A 21 -10.98 10.75 -3.42
C PRO A 21 -10.50 11.65 -4.56
N HIS A 22 -11.28 11.75 -5.62
CA HIS A 22 -10.95 12.55 -6.80
C HIS A 22 -10.90 14.03 -6.43
N ARG A 23 -9.72 14.61 -6.41
CA ARG A 23 -9.43 16.03 -6.13
C ARG A 23 -8.25 16.48 -6.99
N GLU A 24 -8.16 17.78 -7.22
CA GLU A 24 -7.04 18.39 -7.95
C GLU A 24 -5.67 17.96 -7.45
N GLY A 25 -5.49 17.88 -6.13
CA GLY A 25 -4.23 17.41 -5.53
C GLY A 25 -3.86 15.97 -5.90
N LEU A 26 -4.82 15.07 -6.15
CA LEU A 26 -4.54 13.74 -6.68
C LEU A 26 -4.06 13.82 -8.13
N VAL A 27 -4.73 14.62 -8.95
CA VAL A 27 -4.35 14.83 -10.36
C VAL A 27 -2.93 15.41 -10.45
N GLU A 28 -2.58 16.38 -9.58
CA GLU A 28 -1.22 16.92 -9.48
C GLU A 28 -0.18 15.82 -9.16
N ILE A 29 -0.48 14.95 -8.18
CA ILE A 29 0.39 13.82 -7.81
C ILE A 29 0.55 12.84 -8.98
N LEU A 30 -0.53 12.54 -9.69
CA LEU A 30 -0.48 11.64 -10.85
C LEU A 30 0.34 12.24 -12.00
N LYS A 31 0.18 13.51 -12.32
CA LYS A 31 0.99 14.22 -13.33
C LYS A 31 2.47 14.23 -13.02
N GLU A 32 2.84 14.26 -11.75
CA GLU A 32 4.25 14.21 -11.34
C GLU A 32 4.88 12.83 -11.51
N ASN A 33 4.05 11.77 -11.46
CA ASN A 33 4.56 10.40 -11.37
C ASN A 33 4.27 9.55 -12.61
N PHE A 34 3.33 9.93 -13.45
CA PHE A 34 2.95 9.20 -14.66
C PHE A 34 3.09 10.11 -15.88
N THR A 35 3.73 9.62 -16.92
CA THR A 35 3.56 10.17 -18.26
C THR A 35 2.13 9.89 -18.74
N GLU A 36 1.68 10.59 -19.79
CA GLU A 36 0.34 10.34 -20.38
C GLU A 36 0.18 8.89 -20.83
N GLN A 37 1.23 8.29 -21.39
CA GLN A 37 1.22 6.90 -21.83
C GLN A 37 1.17 5.92 -20.66
N GLU A 38 1.92 6.15 -19.60
CA GLU A 38 1.86 5.36 -18.38
C GLU A 38 0.48 5.46 -17.71
N ALA A 39 -0.13 6.65 -17.70
CA ALA A 39 -1.48 6.85 -17.19
C ALA A 39 -2.54 6.09 -18.01
N GLN A 40 -2.40 6.06 -19.34
CA GLN A 40 -3.26 5.26 -20.23
C GLN A 40 -3.16 3.77 -19.92
N ILE A 41 -1.93 3.26 -19.70
CA ILE A 41 -1.70 1.86 -19.34
C ILE A 41 -2.26 1.55 -17.95
N ALA A 42 -2.09 2.44 -16.98
CA ALA A 42 -2.66 2.28 -15.64
C ALA A 42 -4.18 2.24 -15.65
N LEU A 43 -4.85 2.98 -16.55
CA LEU A 43 -6.30 2.92 -16.76
C LEU A 43 -6.82 1.58 -17.28
N MET A 44 -5.97 0.75 -17.90
CA MET A 44 -6.34 -0.59 -18.34
C MET A 44 -6.47 -1.57 -17.16
N LEU A 45 -5.84 -1.27 -16.03
CA LEU A 45 -5.93 -2.11 -14.83
C LEU A 45 -7.32 -1.97 -14.20
N PRO A 46 -8.01 -3.10 -13.87
CA PRO A 46 -9.35 -3.04 -13.36
C PRO A 46 -9.42 -2.40 -11.98
N THR A 47 -10.49 -1.64 -11.73
CA THR A 47 -10.84 -1.22 -10.38
C THR A 47 -11.45 -2.40 -9.63
N THR A 48 -11.01 -2.60 -8.40
CA THR A 48 -11.48 -3.71 -7.57
C THR A 48 -11.72 -3.26 -6.13
N ASN A 49 -12.68 -3.91 -5.47
CA ASN A 49 -12.91 -3.72 -4.04
C ASN A 49 -11.93 -4.51 -3.17
N THR A 50 -11.30 -5.54 -3.73
CA THR A 50 -10.33 -6.39 -3.05
C THR A 50 -8.92 -5.88 -3.35
N PRO A 51 -8.12 -5.50 -2.35
CA PRO A 51 -6.72 -5.13 -2.55
C PRO A 51 -5.89 -6.30 -3.10
N LEU A 52 -4.78 -5.98 -3.76
CA LEU A 52 -3.78 -6.96 -4.21
C LEU A 52 -4.37 -8.09 -5.07
N LYS A 53 -5.30 -7.75 -5.96
CA LYS A 53 -5.87 -8.71 -6.92
C LYS A 53 -5.31 -8.42 -8.33
N PRO A 54 -4.13 -8.98 -8.68
CA PRO A 54 -3.49 -8.71 -9.95
C PRO A 54 -4.18 -9.43 -11.11
N VAL A 55 -4.06 -8.83 -12.31
CA VAL A 55 -4.47 -9.42 -13.59
C VAL A 55 -3.25 -9.64 -14.47
N THR A 56 -3.25 -10.69 -15.28
CA THR A 56 -2.13 -11.03 -16.16
C THR A 56 -2.03 -10.06 -17.35
N ILE A 57 -0.84 -10.01 -17.97
CA ILE A 57 -0.60 -9.25 -19.19
C ILE A 57 -1.49 -9.78 -20.33
N GLU A 58 -1.74 -11.09 -20.39
CA GLU A 58 -2.63 -11.73 -21.36
C GLU A 58 -4.05 -11.14 -21.28
N ALA A 59 -4.57 -11.04 -20.07
CA ALA A 59 -5.90 -10.47 -19.85
C ALA A 59 -5.99 -8.99 -20.28
N LEU A 60 -4.91 -8.22 -20.09
CA LEU A 60 -4.85 -6.81 -20.48
C LEU A 60 -4.64 -6.65 -21.99
N SER A 61 -3.75 -7.44 -22.60
CA SER A 61 -3.41 -7.33 -24.02
C SER A 61 -4.57 -7.74 -24.93
N GLY A 62 -5.45 -8.64 -24.49
CA GLY A 62 -6.65 -9.02 -25.24
C GLY A 62 -7.63 -7.88 -25.52
N SER A 63 -7.55 -6.79 -24.77
CA SER A 63 -8.37 -5.57 -24.92
C SER A 63 -7.59 -4.36 -25.45
N SER A 64 -6.34 -4.52 -25.85
CA SER A 64 -5.44 -3.44 -26.25
C SER A 64 -4.80 -3.68 -27.61
N THR A 65 -4.51 -2.61 -28.33
CA THR A 65 -3.70 -2.61 -29.55
C THR A 65 -2.21 -2.37 -29.28
N LEU A 66 -1.82 -2.21 -28.01
CA LEU A 66 -0.42 -1.99 -27.63
C LEU A 66 0.39 -3.28 -27.80
N ASP A 67 1.67 -3.11 -28.14
CA ASP A 67 2.62 -4.23 -28.17
C ASP A 67 2.72 -4.85 -26.77
N ARG A 68 2.71 -6.19 -26.71
CA ARG A 68 2.69 -6.94 -25.45
C ARG A 68 3.95 -6.72 -24.62
N ASN A 69 5.12 -6.63 -25.26
CA ASN A 69 6.37 -6.43 -24.54
C ASN A 69 6.43 -5.02 -23.99
N PHE A 70 6.03 -4.03 -24.80
CA PHE A 70 5.94 -2.65 -24.34
C PHE A 70 4.99 -2.51 -23.14
N LEU A 71 3.83 -3.17 -23.16
CA LEU A 71 2.89 -3.19 -22.03
C LEU A 71 3.53 -3.82 -20.77
N ALA A 72 4.21 -4.96 -20.94
CA ALA A 72 4.88 -5.66 -19.86
C ALA A 72 5.99 -4.80 -19.23
N ASP A 73 6.87 -4.23 -20.06
CA ASP A 73 7.98 -3.40 -19.59
C ASP A 73 7.48 -2.16 -18.86
N THR A 74 6.41 -1.54 -19.36
CA THR A 74 5.83 -0.36 -18.72
C THR A 74 5.18 -0.70 -17.37
N LEU A 75 4.41 -1.78 -17.28
CA LEU A 75 3.78 -2.21 -16.03
C LEU A 75 4.85 -2.59 -15.00
N GLU A 76 5.89 -3.31 -15.41
CA GLU A 76 7.01 -3.65 -14.53
C GLU A 76 7.73 -2.40 -14.03
N TYR A 77 8.00 -1.43 -14.91
CA TYR A 77 8.61 -0.16 -14.53
C TYR A 77 7.76 0.64 -13.53
N LEU A 78 6.44 0.68 -13.73
CA LEU A 78 5.52 1.30 -12.77
C LEU A 78 5.53 0.58 -11.42
N ALA A 79 5.59 -0.75 -11.41
CA ALA A 79 5.66 -1.55 -10.19
C ALA A 79 6.96 -1.29 -9.42
N GLN A 80 8.11 -1.23 -10.10
CA GLN A 80 9.42 -0.91 -9.51
C GLN A 80 9.44 0.48 -8.86
N ARG A 81 8.67 1.43 -9.40
CA ARG A 81 8.50 2.78 -8.83
C ARG A 81 7.49 2.84 -7.68
N GLY A 82 6.82 1.74 -7.35
CA GLY A 82 5.80 1.72 -6.31
C GLY A 82 4.47 2.36 -6.71
N LEU A 83 4.23 2.58 -8.00
CA LEU A 83 3.03 3.25 -8.50
C LEU A 83 1.85 2.30 -8.69
N ILE A 84 2.15 1.04 -9.01
CA ILE A 84 1.19 -0.06 -9.09
C ILE A 84 1.75 -1.28 -8.34
N TYR A 85 0.89 -2.21 -8.03
CA TYR A 85 1.26 -3.49 -7.44
C TYR A 85 1.58 -4.52 -8.54
N SER A 86 2.57 -5.36 -8.32
CA SER A 86 2.75 -6.62 -9.04
C SER A 86 2.78 -7.80 -8.07
N GLY A 87 2.33 -8.94 -8.51
CA GLY A 87 2.32 -10.15 -7.70
C GLY A 87 1.76 -11.33 -8.45
N LYS A 88 1.67 -12.47 -7.77
CA LYS A 88 1.13 -13.70 -8.38
C LYS A 88 -0.40 -13.68 -8.39
N THR A 89 -0.96 -14.05 -9.53
CA THR A 89 -2.39 -14.33 -9.69
C THR A 89 -2.75 -15.68 -9.05
N GLU A 90 -4.01 -16.02 -9.03
CA GLU A 90 -4.49 -17.34 -8.56
C GLU A 90 -3.90 -18.51 -9.40
N SER A 91 -3.55 -18.27 -10.66
CA SER A 91 -2.87 -19.25 -11.52
C SER A 91 -1.36 -19.35 -11.28
N GLY A 92 -0.79 -18.49 -10.43
CA GLY A 92 0.65 -18.42 -10.14
C GLY A 92 1.47 -17.57 -11.11
N GLU A 93 0.83 -17.00 -12.15
CA GLU A 93 1.46 -16.10 -13.11
C GLU A 93 1.64 -14.69 -12.50
N VAL A 94 2.65 -13.96 -12.99
CA VAL A 94 2.81 -12.54 -12.62
C VAL A 94 1.68 -11.71 -13.23
N GLY A 95 1.11 -10.85 -12.41
CA GLY A 95 0.09 -9.91 -12.83
C GLY A 95 0.23 -8.57 -12.11
N TYR A 96 -0.57 -7.60 -12.50
CA TYR A 96 -0.50 -6.22 -12.04
C TYR A 96 -1.87 -5.74 -11.56
N ALA A 97 -1.85 -4.82 -10.58
CA ALA A 97 -3.06 -4.21 -10.03
C ALA A 97 -2.79 -2.76 -9.61
N LEU A 98 -3.84 -1.95 -9.59
CA LEU A 98 -3.77 -0.62 -8.99
C LEU A 98 -3.61 -0.73 -7.46
N HIS A 99 -2.82 0.17 -6.89
CA HIS A 99 -2.75 0.33 -5.45
C HIS A 99 -4.02 1.00 -4.91
N GLN A 100 -4.56 0.44 -3.84
CA GLN A 100 -5.59 1.11 -3.04
C GLN A 100 -4.93 2.02 -1.99
N ALA A 101 -5.63 3.07 -1.58
CA ALA A 101 -5.16 3.98 -0.53
C ALA A 101 -4.81 3.19 0.75
N GLY A 102 -3.60 3.39 1.26
CA GLY A 102 -3.12 2.70 2.45
C GLY A 102 -2.40 1.37 2.21
N PHE A 103 -2.39 0.82 0.97
CA PHE A 103 -1.70 -0.44 0.66
C PHE A 103 -0.39 -0.25 -0.12
N GLY A 104 -0.21 0.87 -0.79
CA GLY A 104 0.99 1.11 -1.57
C GLY A 104 1.15 2.58 -1.91
N PHE A 105 0.54 3.01 -2.99
CA PHE A 105 0.52 4.42 -3.37
C PHE A 105 -0.36 5.25 -2.39
N PRO A 106 0.09 6.39 -1.85
CA PRO A 106 1.39 7.03 -2.10
C PRO A 106 2.49 6.66 -1.09
N GLN A 107 2.28 5.73 -0.15
CA GLN A 107 3.27 5.37 0.87
C GLN A 107 4.57 4.82 0.27
N ALA A 108 4.49 4.20 -0.89
CA ALA A 108 5.64 3.62 -1.60
C ALA A 108 6.76 4.63 -1.89
N PHE A 109 6.45 5.92 -2.03
CA PHE A 109 7.45 6.98 -2.20
C PHE A 109 8.46 7.07 -1.04
N PHE A 110 8.11 6.55 0.13
CA PHE A 110 8.88 6.72 1.35
C PHE A 110 9.45 5.42 1.90
N TRP A 111 9.13 4.26 1.31
CA TRP A 111 9.56 2.95 1.82
C TRP A 111 11.08 2.76 1.81
N LYS A 112 11.80 3.40 0.88
CA LYS A 112 13.27 3.37 0.82
C LYS A 112 13.94 4.31 1.83
N GLY A 113 13.19 5.24 2.43
CA GLY A 113 13.74 6.22 3.37
C GLY A 113 14.66 7.26 2.74
N GLU A 114 14.60 7.43 1.43
CA GLU A 114 15.48 8.35 0.70
C GLU A 114 15.12 9.82 0.95
N ASP A 115 16.15 10.63 1.15
CA ASP A 115 16.03 12.09 1.14
C ASP A 115 16.44 12.61 -0.25
N SER A 116 15.51 12.57 -1.19
CA SER A 116 15.70 13.05 -2.56
C SER A 116 14.81 14.27 -2.85
N PRO A 117 15.13 15.07 -3.90
CA PRO A 117 14.25 16.15 -4.33
C PRO A 117 12.84 15.68 -4.64
N HIS A 118 12.68 14.49 -5.24
CA HIS A 118 11.40 13.88 -5.51
C HIS A 118 10.65 13.51 -4.21
N ALA A 119 11.30 12.82 -3.25
CA ALA A 119 10.70 12.49 -1.97
C ALA A 119 10.23 13.75 -1.21
N ARG A 120 11.04 14.82 -1.20
CA ARG A 120 10.66 16.10 -0.61
C ARG A 120 9.47 16.77 -1.31
N LYS A 121 9.40 16.67 -2.63
CA LYS A 121 8.26 17.17 -3.41
C LYS A 121 7.01 16.35 -3.11
N MET A 122 7.11 15.02 -3.14
CA MET A 122 6.01 14.12 -2.83
C MET A 122 5.47 14.32 -1.42
N THR A 123 6.34 14.50 -0.43
CA THR A 123 5.93 14.81 0.95
C THR A 123 4.97 16.00 0.99
N LYS A 124 5.31 17.10 0.31
CA LYS A 124 4.47 18.31 0.30
C LYS A 124 3.14 18.06 -0.39
N MET A 125 3.15 17.37 -1.54
CA MET A 125 1.95 17.08 -2.33
C MET A 125 1.03 16.10 -1.61
N VAL A 126 1.57 15.03 -1.05
CA VAL A 126 0.82 14.00 -0.31
C VAL A 126 0.18 14.57 0.95
N LEU A 127 0.92 15.35 1.74
CA LEU A 127 0.37 16.02 2.93
C LEU A 127 -0.70 17.07 2.59
N LYS A 128 -0.56 17.80 1.47
CA LYS A 128 -1.59 18.72 0.99
C LYS A 128 -2.85 17.96 0.58
N TYR A 129 -2.70 16.82 -0.11
CA TYR A 129 -3.82 16.01 -0.58
C TYR A 129 -4.54 15.29 0.57
N PHE A 130 -3.81 14.55 1.44
CA PHE A 130 -4.40 13.83 2.57
C PHE A 130 -4.74 14.76 3.76
N ASN A 131 -5.49 15.80 3.49
CA ASN A 131 -6.09 16.62 4.53
C ASN A 131 -7.19 15.85 5.28
N ARG A 132 -7.78 16.48 6.31
CA ARG A 132 -8.81 15.88 7.16
C ARG A 132 -10.03 15.39 6.37
N GLU A 133 -10.44 16.13 5.35
CA GLU A 133 -11.65 15.81 4.55
C GLU A 133 -11.40 14.59 3.67
N VAL A 134 -10.29 14.59 2.92
CA VAL A 134 -9.89 13.48 2.06
C VAL A 134 -9.66 12.21 2.89
N THR A 135 -9.00 12.31 4.03
CA THR A 135 -8.78 11.17 4.93
C THR A 135 -10.10 10.61 5.47
N LYS A 136 -11.04 11.47 5.85
CA LYS A 136 -12.37 11.05 6.30
C LYS A 136 -13.16 10.36 5.20
N GLU A 137 -13.10 10.86 3.97
CA GLU A 137 -13.78 10.26 2.82
C GLU A 137 -13.15 8.92 2.42
N ALA A 138 -11.81 8.84 2.33
CA ALA A 138 -11.10 7.62 1.95
C ALA A 138 -11.30 6.47 2.94
N PHE A 139 -11.26 6.75 4.24
CA PHE A 139 -11.24 5.73 5.31
C PHE A 139 -12.47 5.76 6.23
N GLY A 140 -13.27 6.81 6.18
CA GLY A 140 -14.49 6.96 6.99
C GLY A 140 -15.72 6.33 6.34
N GLY A 141 -16.69 5.93 7.16
CA GLY A 141 -18.01 5.51 6.66
C GLY A 141 -18.08 4.13 5.98
N LYS A 142 -16.99 3.46 5.76
CA LYS A 142 -16.95 2.10 5.17
C LYS A 142 -17.33 1.05 6.22
N LYS A 143 -18.14 0.04 5.85
CA LYS A 143 -18.49 -1.09 6.75
C LYS A 143 -17.23 -1.83 7.19
N THR A 144 -16.32 -2.13 6.25
CA THR A 144 -15.01 -2.71 6.53
C THR A 144 -14.00 -1.58 6.73
N LYS A 145 -13.30 -1.58 7.85
CA LYS A 145 -12.27 -0.59 8.13
C LYS A 145 -10.97 -0.96 7.43
N ALA A 146 -10.31 0.03 6.82
CA ALA A 146 -9.02 -0.13 6.18
C ALA A 146 -7.91 -0.49 7.16
N TYR A 147 -8.04 -0.04 8.41
CA TYR A 147 -7.05 -0.24 9.46
C TYR A 147 -7.72 -0.75 10.73
N ARG A 148 -7.02 -1.62 11.43
CA ARG A 148 -7.36 -2.02 12.79
C ARG A 148 -6.11 -1.94 13.68
N TYR A 149 -6.33 -1.67 14.96
CA TYR A 149 -5.28 -1.75 15.97
C TYR A 149 -5.27 -3.17 16.53
N ILE A 150 -4.10 -3.80 16.51
CA ILE A 150 -3.89 -5.09 17.15
C ILE A 150 -3.22 -4.82 18.48
N PRO A 151 -3.88 -5.16 19.61
CA PRO A 151 -3.28 -4.98 20.91
C PRO A 151 -2.09 -5.90 21.07
N ILE A 152 -1.03 -5.38 21.64
CA ILE A 152 0.11 -6.15 22.12
C ILE A 152 -0.18 -6.53 23.56
N ASN A 153 0.08 -7.78 23.95
CA ASN A 153 -0.30 -8.39 25.22
C ASN A 153 0.06 -7.58 26.49
N ARG A 154 0.95 -6.59 26.41
CA ARG A 154 1.30 -5.70 27.51
C ARG A 154 0.23 -4.68 27.91
N SER A 155 -0.70 -4.37 27.03
CA SER A 155 -1.76 -3.37 27.25
C SER A 155 -3.09 -3.99 27.69
N LEU A 156 -3.14 -5.30 27.84
CA LEU A 156 -4.36 -6.03 28.14
C LEU A 156 -4.31 -6.57 29.57
N ASN A 157 -5.37 -6.32 30.32
CA ASN A 157 -5.60 -7.07 31.54
C ASN A 157 -6.32 -8.37 31.19
N PRO A 158 -5.67 -9.54 31.25
CA PRO A 158 -6.26 -10.83 30.85
C PRO A 158 -7.49 -11.22 31.67
N GLU A 159 -7.71 -10.63 32.86
CA GLU A 159 -8.88 -10.87 33.69
C GLU A 159 -10.13 -10.13 33.19
N VAL A 160 -9.96 -9.06 32.40
CA VAL A 160 -11.06 -8.16 32.01
C VAL A 160 -11.23 -8.07 30.50
N GLN A 161 -10.20 -8.41 29.71
CA GLN A 161 -10.17 -8.22 28.26
C GLN A 161 -9.72 -9.49 27.55
N ALA A 162 -10.59 -10.06 26.74
CA ALA A 162 -10.23 -11.15 25.83
C ALA A 162 -9.90 -10.59 24.43
N VAL A 163 -8.73 -10.99 23.89
CA VAL A 163 -8.38 -10.75 22.50
C VAL A 163 -8.56 -12.06 21.76
N LEU A 164 -9.29 -12.00 20.65
CA LEU A 164 -9.46 -13.18 19.80
C LEU A 164 -8.09 -13.60 19.22
N PRO A 165 -7.83 -14.91 19.07
CA PRO A 165 -6.52 -15.39 18.60
C PRO A 165 -6.03 -14.75 17.31
N HIS A 166 -6.94 -14.50 16.34
CA HIS A 166 -6.62 -13.85 15.09
C HIS A 166 -6.30 -12.35 15.19
N ASP A 167 -6.56 -11.75 16.37
CA ASP A 167 -6.22 -10.36 16.68
C ASP A 167 -4.93 -10.26 17.52
N GLN A 168 -4.24 -11.36 17.74
CA GLN A 168 -2.96 -11.38 18.45
C GLN A 168 -1.80 -11.27 17.45
N MET A 169 -0.86 -10.36 17.69
CA MET A 169 0.27 -10.14 16.80
C MET A 169 1.14 -11.38 16.61
N ASP A 170 1.32 -12.19 17.64
CA ASP A 170 2.06 -13.45 17.53
C ASP A 170 1.40 -14.41 16.54
N THR A 171 0.07 -14.54 16.59
CA THR A 171 -0.69 -15.35 15.62
C THR A 171 -0.53 -14.84 14.20
N VAL A 172 -0.51 -13.52 14.00
CA VAL A 172 -0.26 -12.91 12.69
C VAL A 172 1.13 -13.28 12.18
N LEU A 173 2.15 -13.15 13.03
CA LEU A 173 3.52 -13.50 12.69
C LEU A 173 3.70 -15.00 12.42
N ASP A 174 2.98 -15.86 13.16
CA ASP A 174 3.05 -17.31 12.98
C ASP A 174 2.41 -17.79 11.68
N ASN A 175 1.34 -17.12 11.25
CA ASN A 175 0.61 -17.44 10.03
C ASN A 175 1.27 -16.91 8.76
N ALA A 176 2.05 -15.84 8.86
CA ALA A 176 2.77 -15.28 7.73
C ALA A 176 3.96 -16.15 7.32
N THR A 177 4.21 -16.25 6.03
CA THR A 177 5.28 -17.08 5.45
C THR A 177 6.44 -16.24 4.90
N ARG A 178 6.18 -14.99 4.52
CA ARG A 178 7.16 -14.05 3.99
C ARG A 178 7.11 -12.75 4.76
N PHE A 179 8.29 -12.16 4.98
CA PHE A 179 8.43 -10.97 5.79
C PHE A 179 9.35 -9.96 5.12
N ALA A 180 8.90 -8.72 5.07
CA ALA A 180 9.74 -7.59 4.67
C ALA A 180 9.55 -6.42 5.63
N VAL A 181 10.58 -5.60 5.75
CA VAL A 181 10.53 -4.33 6.45
C VAL A 181 10.87 -3.19 5.49
N ALA A 182 10.11 -2.12 5.59
CA ALA A 182 10.37 -0.86 4.90
C ALA A 182 10.45 0.29 5.92
N HIS A 183 10.91 1.45 5.46
CA HIS A 183 10.82 2.65 6.28
C HIS A 183 9.36 3.06 6.50
N CYS A 184 9.08 3.55 7.69
CA CYS A 184 7.76 4.08 8.03
C CYS A 184 7.50 5.39 7.24
N PRO A 185 6.51 5.41 6.33
CA PRO A 185 6.22 6.59 5.51
C PRO A 185 5.99 7.85 6.34
N CYS A 186 5.18 7.74 7.40
CA CYS A 186 4.86 8.88 8.26
C CYS A 186 6.10 9.49 8.95
N ARG A 187 7.08 8.66 9.34
CA ARG A 187 8.31 9.12 9.98
C ARG A 187 9.28 9.72 8.97
N VAL A 188 9.36 9.13 7.78
CA VAL A 188 10.16 9.68 6.67
C VAL A 188 9.60 11.04 6.26
N GLU A 189 8.29 11.15 6.04
CA GLU A 189 7.62 12.42 5.74
C GLU A 189 7.89 13.49 6.81
N ALA A 190 7.76 13.13 8.09
CA ALA A 190 8.04 14.05 9.19
C ALA A 190 9.48 14.54 9.16
N GLY A 191 10.45 13.66 8.91
CA GLY A 191 11.87 14.02 8.77
C GLY A 191 12.11 14.96 7.59
N LEU A 192 11.54 14.66 6.42
CA LEU A 192 11.64 15.50 5.22
C LEU A 192 11.01 16.89 5.40
N MET A 193 10.08 17.02 6.35
CA MET A 193 9.48 18.30 6.77
C MET A 193 10.23 19.00 7.91
N GLY A 194 11.43 18.53 8.29
CA GLY A 194 12.23 19.11 9.36
C GLY A 194 11.72 18.80 10.77
N ARG A 195 10.91 17.79 10.94
CA ARG A 195 10.39 17.29 12.22
C ARG A 195 10.72 15.81 12.38
N PRO A 196 12.01 15.43 12.47
CA PRO A 196 12.41 14.04 12.54
C PRO A 196 11.79 13.34 13.75
N CYS A 197 11.36 12.10 13.54
CA CYS A 197 10.89 11.23 14.60
C CYS A 197 12.10 10.59 15.29
N GLU A 198 12.11 10.55 16.62
CA GLU A 198 13.18 9.92 17.40
C GLU A 198 13.11 8.38 17.41
N HIS A 199 12.00 7.84 16.95
CA HIS A 199 11.78 6.38 16.90
C HIS A 199 12.40 5.75 15.64
N PRO A 200 12.66 4.43 15.64
CA PRO A 200 13.24 3.73 14.49
C PRO A 200 12.43 3.93 13.20
N LEU A 201 13.11 4.08 12.08
CA LEU A 201 12.46 4.29 10.78
C LEU A 201 12.05 2.96 10.11
N GLU A 202 12.87 1.91 10.21
CA GLU A 202 12.61 0.59 9.61
C GLU A 202 11.68 -0.23 10.51
N VAL A 203 10.39 0.05 10.47
CA VAL A 203 9.37 -0.59 11.30
C VAL A 203 8.08 -0.92 10.54
N CYS A 204 8.01 -0.57 9.26
CA CYS A 204 6.84 -0.83 8.43
C CYS A 204 6.90 -2.27 7.92
N LEU A 205 6.38 -3.22 8.72
CA LEU A 205 6.35 -4.63 8.36
C LEU A 205 5.36 -4.89 7.23
N LYS A 206 5.75 -5.78 6.32
CA LYS A 206 4.92 -6.31 5.24
C LYS A 206 4.98 -7.83 5.27
N PHE A 207 3.89 -8.49 4.91
CA PHE A 207 3.73 -9.93 5.00
C PHE A 207 3.28 -10.50 3.66
N ASP A 208 3.69 -11.74 3.41
CA ASP A 208 3.26 -12.57 2.28
C ASP A 208 3.38 -11.82 0.94
N GLU A 209 2.31 -11.67 0.17
CA GLU A 209 2.34 -11.06 -1.17
C GLU A 209 2.89 -9.63 -1.17
N MET A 210 2.63 -8.85 -0.11
CA MET A 210 3.22 -7.51 0.01
C MET A 210 4.70 -7.56 0.36
N ALA A 211 5.15 -8.59 1.09
CA ALA A 211 6.58 -8.77 1.34
C ALA A 211 7.30 -9.15 0.04
N ASP A 212 6.77 -10.10 -0.72
CA ASP A 212 7.32 -10.48 -2.02
C ASP A 212 7.43 -9.25 -2.94
N TYR A 213 6.34 -8.48 -3.07
CA TYR A 213 6.35 -7.26 -3.89
C TYR A 213 7.46 -6.27 -3.48
N LEU A 214 7.63 -6.00 -2.19
CA LEU A 214 8.66 -5.07 -1.73
C LEU A 214 10.07 -5.59 -1.98
N ILE A 215 10.30 -6.89 -1.78
CA ILE A 215 11.60 -7.54 -1.98
C ILE A 215 11.97 -7.54 -3.45
N ASP A 216 11.06 -8.00 -4.30
CA ASP A 216 11.29 -8.16 -5.74
C ASP A 216 11.60 -6.82 -6.43
N HIS A 217 11.02 -5.71 -5.94
CA HIS A 217 11.25 -4.38 -6.51
C HIS A 217 12.24 -3.51 -5.69
N GLY A 218 12.90 -4.07 -4.68
CA GLY A 218 13.85 -3.33 -3.86
C GLY A 218 13.23 -2.13 -3.12
N LEU A 219 11.93 -2.22 -2.78
CA LEU A 219 11.18 -1.22 -2.03
C LEU A 219 11.25 -1.43 -0.52
N GLY A 220 11.70 -2.61 -0.11
CA GLY A 220 11.89 -3.01 1.27
C GLY A 220 12.97 -4.08 1.38
N LYS A 221 13.28 -4.48 2.60
CA LYS A 221 14.30 -5.47 2.92
C LYS A 221 13.63 -6.74 3.42
N GLU A 222 14.04 -7.89 2.88
CA GLU A 222 13.65 -9.19 3.42
C GLU A 222 14.17 -9.36 4.84
N ILE A 223 13.33 -9.87 5.71
CA ILE A 223 13.67 -10.19 7.10
C ILE A 223 13.10 -11.57 7.47
N THR A 224 13.63 -12.12 8.52
CA THR A 224 13.12 -13.35 9.13
C THR A 224 11.90 -13.06 10.03
N ARG A 225 11.13 -14.10 10.35
CA ARG A 225 10.05 -14.02 11.35
C ARG A 225 10.56 -13.53 12.70
N GLU A 226 11.74 -13.99 13.12
CA GLU A 226 12.30 -13.59 14.42
C GLU A 226 12.73 -12.12 14.43
N GLU A 227 13.27 -11.60 13.34
CA GLU A 227 13.55 -10.17 13.20
C GLU A 227 12.26 -9.35 13.24
N ALA A 228 11.19 -9.82 12.59
CA ALA A 228 9.87 -9.17 12.67
C ALA A 228 9.35 -9.16 14.14
N ARG A 229 9.51 -10.24 14.89
CA ARG A 229 9.18 -10.28 16.33
C ARG A 229 9.99 -9.28 17.14
N VAL A 230 11.29 -9.13 16.83
CA VAL A 230 12.14 -8.14 17.51
C VAL A 230 11.64 -6.72 17.24
N ILE A 231 11.26 -6.40 15.99
CA ILE A 231 10.69 -5.09 15.63
C ILE A 231 9.40 -4.84 16.41
N VAL A 232 8.49 -5.81 16.44
CA VAL A 232 7.22 -5.70 17.19
C VAL A 232 7.46 -5.48 18.68
N ARG A 233 8.36 -6.24 19.30
CA ARG A 233 8.70 -6.07 20.74
C ARG A 233 9.26 -4.68 21.03
N LYS A 234 10.20 -4.19 20.20
CA LYS A 234 10.74 -2.84 20.34
C LYS A 234 9.67 -1.75 20.18
N ALA A 235 8.80 -1.90 19.20
CA ALA A 235 7.68 -0.97 19.02
C ALA A 235 6.75 -0.95 20.25
N ALA A 236 6.51 -2.12 20.85
CA ALA A 236 5.74 -2.25 22.09
C ALA A 236 6.40 -1.56 23.28
N GLU A 237 7.73 -1.66 23.39
CA GLU A 237 8.51 -1.08 24.49
C GLU A 237 8.46 0.46 24.48
N ILE A 238 8.43 1.05 23.30
CA ILE A 238 8.35 2.51 23.13
C ILE A 238 6.90 3.02 23.06
N GLY A 239 5.90 2.18 23.31
CA GLY A 239 4.49 2.55 23.35
C GLY A 239 3.84 2.75 21.98
N GLU A 240 4.44 2.23 20.92
CA GLU A 240 3.88 2.31 19.57
C GLU A 240 2.85 1.20 19.31
N GLY A 241 1.69 1.57 18.77
CA GLY A 241 0.76 0.61 18.19
C GLY A 241 1.29 0.07 16.86
N VAL A 242 1.11 -1.23 16.63
CA VAL A 242 1.46 -1.86 15.35
C VAL A 242 0.25 -1.81 14.42
N ALA A 243 0.35 -1.07 13.33
CA ALA A 243 -0.66 -1.09 12.27
C ALA A 243 -0.37 -2.25 11.31
N GLN A 244 -1.31 -3.18 11.19
CA GLN A 244 -1.20 -4.32 10.30
C GLN A 244 -1.93 -4.05 8.97
N HIS A 245 -1.22 -4.24 7.89
CA HIS A 245 -1.76 -4.36 6.53
C HIS A 245 -1.70 -5.84 6.17
N SER A 246 -2.74 -6.59 6.46
CA SER A 246 -2.68 -8.04 6.33
C SER A 246 -3.69 -8.60 5.34
N ARG A 247 -3.38 -9.83 4.88
CA ARG A 247 -4.29 -10.75 4.19
C ARG A 247 -5.68 -10.82 4.80
N ASP A 248 -5.77 -10.77 6.12
CA ASP A 248 -7.03 -10.92 6.85
C ASP A 248 -8.02 -9.81 6.51
N GLN A 249 -7.56 -8.62 6.15
CA GLN A 249 -8.43 -7.54 5.67
C GLN A 249 -8.97 -7.84 4.26
N ALA A 250 -8.14 -8.40 3.39
CA ALA A 250 -8.56 -8.88 2.07
C ALA A 250 -9.47 -10.11 2.19
N GLN A 251 -9.21 -10.99 3.16
CA GLN A 251 -10.01 -12.18 3.46
C GLN A 251 -11.38 -11.80 4.07
N ALA A 252 -11.42 -10.84 5.00
CA ALA A 252 -12.66 -10.34 5.59
C ALA A 252 -13.56 -9.69 4.53
N ALA A 253 -12.97 -8.97 3.58
CA ALA A 253 -13.70 -8.41 2.44
C ALA A 253 -14.29 -9.48 1.51
N ARG A 254 -13.64 -10.66 1.38
CA ARG A 254 -14.16 -11.81 0.60
C ARG A 254 -15.32 -12.52 1.30
N ASN A 255 -15.31 -12.61 2.61
CA ASN A 255 -16.31 -13.35 3.38
C ASN A 255 -17.60 -12.55 3.65
N HIS A 256 -17.64 -11.26 3.32
CA HIS A 256 -18.80 -10.37 3.53
C HIS A 256 -19.43 -9.89 2.22
N GLY A 257 -19.03 -10.47 1.08
CA GLY A 257 -19.54 -10.19 -0.28
C GLY A 257 -20.39 -11.32 -0.86
N GLY A 258 -20.96 -12.17 0.00
CA GLY A 258 -21.93 -13.21 -0.37
C GLY A 258 -23.35 -12.84 0.08
#